data_a43f408b63c841414fddfd7b91f39455
#
_entry.id   a43f408b63c841414fddfd7b91f39455
#
_cell.length_a   1.000
_cell.length_b   1.000
_cell.length_c   1.000
_cell.angle_alpha   90.00
_cell.angle_beta   90.00
_cell.angle_gamma   90.00
#
_symmetry.space_group_name_H-M   'P 1'
#
loop_
_entity.id
_entity.type
_entity.pdbx_description
1 polymer ?
#
loop_
_entity_poly.entity_id
_entity_poly.type
_entity_poly.pdbx_seq_one_letter_code
_entity_poly.pdbx_strand_id
1 'polypeptide(L)'
;MKYMIPLLMAALPVASVAQSQSGAASGVPSVAIPKTTEVLVIQTVKLGVTASQVMDVIPAEIRATVKLYLDGKIHQWYSRGDGKGVVFLVEAKTEDEARAIMETLPLAKEQLMDHQYIPVGPLMPLRALIGPPTQNN
;
A
#
# COMPACT_ATOMS: atom_id res chain seq x y z
N MET A 1 20.34 -39.48 68.98
CA MET A 1 21.25 -38.31 69.10
C MET A 1 21.45 -37.75 67.75
N LYS A 2 20.68 -36.70 67.38
CA LYS A 2 20.72 -36.09 66.07
C LYS A 2 20.73 -34.57 66.28
N TYR A 3 21.88 -33.97 66.05
CA TYR A 3 22.05 -32.55 66.15
C TYR A 3 21.63 -31.90 64.79
N MET A 4 20.51 -31.21 64.79
CA MET A 4 20.10 -30.37 63.71
C MET A 4 20.70 -28.96 63.90
N ILE A 5 21.52 -28.53 62.94
CA ILE A 5 22.05 -27.18 62.85
C ILE A 5 21.17 -26.42 61.84
N PRO A 6 20.51 -25.33 62.21
CA PRO A 6 19.82 -24.48 61.23
C PRO A 6 20.83 -23.59 60.53
N LEU A 7 20.90 -23.70 59.21
CA LEU A 7 21.68 -22.81 58.35
C LEU A 7 20.90 -21.50 58.17
N LEU A 8 21.44 -20.42 58.78
CA LEU A 8 20.90 -19.08 58.63
C LEU A 8 21.36 -18.49 57.30
N MET A 9 20.47 -18.45 56.30
CA MET A 9 20.72 -17.73 55.05
C MET A 9 20.40 -16.24 55.21
N ALA A 10 21.44 -15.44 55.23
CA ALA A 10 21.32 -13.97 55.14
C ALA A 10 21.00 -13.55 53.71
N ALA A 11 19.79 -13.03 53.50
CA ALA A 11 19.41 -12.43 52.23
C ALA A 11 19.96 -11.00 52.14
N LEU A 12 20.88 -10.80 51.20
CA LEU A 12 21.33 -9.46 50.85
C LEU A 12 20.34 -8.82 49.86
N PRO A 13 19.91 -7.56 50.06
CA PRO A 13 19.09 -6.88 49.09
C PRO A 13 19.96 -6.47 47.90
N VAL A 14 19.63 -7.00 46.70
CA VAL A 14 20.19 -6.53 45.43
C VAL A 14 19.49 -5.21 45.12
N ALA A 15 20.17 -4.11 45.28
CA ALA A 15 19.69 -2.80 44.77
C ALA A 15 19.69 -2.84 43.25
N SER A 16 18.50 -2.92 42.65
CA SER A 16 18.31 -2.72 41.23
C SER A 16 18.57 -1.25 40.89
N VAL A 17 19.70 -0.99 40.29
CA VAL A 17 19.96 0.29 39.63
C VAL A 17 19.12 0.34 38.36
N ALA A 18 18.02 1.07 38.41
CA ALA A 18 17.25 1.39 37.18
C ALA A 18 18.13 2.32 36.34
N GLN A 19 18.78 1.78 35.35
CA GLN A 19 19.40 2.55 34.27
C GLN A 19 18.27 3.14 33.41
N SER A 20 17.97 4.39 33.62
CA SER A 20 17.20 5.20 32.68
C SER A 20 18.03 5.33 31.41
N GLN A 21 17.82 4.44 30.46
CA GLN A 21 18.27 4.62 29.10
C GLN A 21 17.37 5.71 28.48
N SER A 22 17.79 6.96 28.59
CA SER A 22 17.37 8.01 27.68
C SER A 22 17.87 7.63 26.29
N GLY A 23 17.16 6.72 25.62
CA GLY A 23 17.30 6.52 24.21
C GLY A 23 16.90 7.81 23.53
N ALA A 24 17.88 8.61 23.12
CA ALA A 24 17.66 9.63 22.11
C ALA A 24 17.11 8.88 20.88
N ALA A 25 15.79 8.91 20.73
CA ALA A 25 15.15 8.51 19.50
C ALA A 25 15.73 9.42 18.44
N SER A 26 16.65 8.87 17.63
CA SER A 26 17.06 9.48 16.37
C SER A 26 15.79 9.64 15.56
N GLY A 27 15.19 10.83 15.64
CA GLY A 27 13.97 11.15 14.93
C GLY A 27 14.26 11.15 13.44
N VAL A 28 14.12 9.97 12.82
CA VAL A 28 13.88 9.91 11.39
C VAL A 28 12.59 10.73 11.21
N PRO A 29 12.61 11.83 10.44
CA PRO A 29 11.41 12.61 10.22
C PRO A 29 10.33 11.67 9.71
N SER A 30 9.27 11.50 10.51
CA SER A 30 8.09 10.73 10.09
C SER A 30 7.49 11.47 8.92
N VAL A 31 7.78 11.00 7.72
CA VAL A 31 7.10 11.47 6.52
C VAL A 31 5.65 11.04 6.68
N ALA A 32 4.76 12.01 6.90
CA ALA A 32 3.34 11.73 7.02
C ALA A 32 2.86 11.02 5.74
N ILE A 33 2.29 9.82 5.89
CA ILE A 33 1.73 9.07 4.78
C ILE A 33 0.52 9.86 4.26
N PRO A 34 0.46 10.18 2.96
CA PRO A 34 -0.67 10.88 2.39
C PRO A 34 -1.94 10.05 2.51
N LYS A 35 -3.09 10.72 2.68
CA LYS A 35 -4.38 10.04 2.63
C LYS A 35 -4.59 9.49 1.23
N THR A 36 -4.88 8.21 1.11
CA THR A 36 -5.24 7.59 -0.18
C THR A 36 -6.49 8.25 -0.75
N THR A 37 -6.40 8.69 -1.99
CA THR A 37 -7.51 9.24 -2.76
C THR A 37 -7.84 8.40 -3.98
N GLU A 38 -6.86 7.65 -4.48
CA GLU A 38 -6.96 6.83 -5.66
C GLU A 38 -6.09 5.58 -5.50
N VAL A 39 -6.32 4.60 -6.35
CA VAL A 39 -5.47 3.40 -6.43
C VAL A 39 -4.97 3.25 -7.87
N LEU A 40 -3.65 3.21 -8.02
CA LEU A 40 -3.02 2.84 -9.27
C LEU A 40 -3.10 1.32 -9.41
N VAL A 41 -3.72 0.84 -10.49
CA VAL A 41 -3.85 -0.59 -10.78
C VAL A 41 -3.02 -0.93 -12.00
N ILE A 42 -2.08 -1.84 -11.84
CA ILE A 42 -1.29 -2.37 -12.96
C ILE A 42 -1.87 -3.73 -13.33
N GLN A 43 -2.51 -3.80 -14.49
CA GLN A 43 -3.07 -5.00 -15.05
C GLN A 43 -2.07 -5.64 -16.02
N THR A 44 -1.83 -6.93 -15.86
CA THR A 44 -0.87 -7.69 -16.68
C THR A 44 -1.52 -8.99 -17.14
N VAL A 45 -1.32 -9.35 -18.40
CA VAL A 45 -1.76 -10.65 -18.92
C VAL A 45 -1.07 -11.77 -18.16
N LYS A 46 -1.84 -12.73 -17.64
CA LYS A 46 -1.30 -13.88 -16.91
C LYS A 46 -0.39 -14.74 -17.76
N LEU A 47 0.59 -15.32 -17.12
CA LEU A 47 1.45 -16.31 -17.76
C LEU A 47 0.62 -17.49 -18.28
N GLY A 48 0.85 -17.88 -19.54
CA GLY A 48 0.14 -18.98 -20.20
C GLY A 48 -1.17 -18.58 -20.88
N VAL A 49 -1.65 -17.35 -20.68
CA VAL A 49 -2.81 -16.83 -21.42
C VAL A 49 -2.37 -16.43 -22.83
N THR A 50 -3.12 -16.86 -23.83
CA THR A 50 -2.85 -16.56 -25.23
C THR A 50 -3.45 -15.23 -25.66
N ALA A 51 -2.88 -14.60 -26.68
CA ALA A 51 -3.43 -13.39 -27.26
C ALA A 51 -4.87 -13.58 -27.76
N SER A 52 -5.20 -14.73 -28.32
CA SER A 52 -6.57 -15.05 -28.78
C SER A 52 -7.58 -14.98 -27.65
N GLN A 53 -7.28 -15.62 -26.50
CA GLN A 53 -8.16 -15.58 -25.32
C GLN A 53 -8.44 -14.15 -24.85
N VAL A 54 -7.44 -13.30 -24.86
CA VAL A 54 -7.60 -11.88 -24.51
C VAL A 54 -8.45 -11.17 -25.56
N MET A 55 -8.14 -11.34 -26.84
CA MET A 55 -8.83 -10.66 -27.94
C MET A 55 -10.32 -11.00 -28.03
N ASP A 56 -10.71 -12.22 -27.66
CA ASP A 56 -12.12 -12.64 -27.62
C ASP A 56 -12.94 -11.84 -26.58
N VAL A 57 -12.31 -11.39 -25.51
CA VAL A 57 -12.93 -10.64 -24.41
C VAL A 57 -12.82 -9.12 -24.58
N ILE A 58 -11.83 -8.62 -25.32
CA ILE A 58 -11.52 -7.19 -25.48
C ILE A 58 -12.74 -6.34 -25.86
N PRO A 59 -13.66 -6.71 -26.78
CA PRO A 59 -14.80 -5.86 -27.11
C PRO A 59 -15.74 -5.62 -25.93
N ALA A 60 -15.90 -6.61 -25.04
CA ALA A 60 -16.67 -6.46 -23.81
C ALA A 60 -15.91 -5.66 -22.76
N GLU A 61 -14.61 -5.88 -22.63
CA GLU A 61 -13.71 -5.16 -21.72
C GLU A 61 -13.71 -3.66 -22.01
N ILE A 62 -13.53 -3.27 -23.28
CA ILE A 62 -13.53 -1.85 -23.67
C ILE A 62 -14.86 -1.18 -23.27
N ARG A 63 -16.00 -1.82 -23.55
CA ARG A 63 -17.31 -1.24 -23.19
C ARG A 63 -17.47 -1.07 -21.68
N ALA A 64 -17.05 -2.07 -20.90
CA ALA A 64 -17.13 -2.02 -19.45
C ALA A 64 -16.19 -0.96 -18.87
N THR A 65 -14.97 -0.87 -19.39
CA THR A 65 -13.98 0.14 -18.97
C THR A 65 -14.46 1.56 -19.27
N VAL A 66 -14.99 1.79 -20.48
CA VAL A 66 -15.56 3.09 -20.85
C VAL A 66 -16.73 3.47 -19.93
N LYS A 67 -17.59 2.50 -19.59
CA LYS A 67 -18.67 2.76 -18.63
C LYS A 67 -18.12 3.18 -17.26
N LEU A 68 -17.15 2.48 -16.72
CA LEU A 68 -16.53 2.85 -15.43
C LEU A 68 -15.85 4.23 -15.49
N TYR A 69 -15.28 4.60 -16.64
CA TYR A 69 -14.72 5.93 -16.85
C TYR A 69 -15.81 7.01 -16.83
N LEU A 70 -16.90 6.81 -17.57
CA LEU A 70 -18.02 7.75 -17.59
C LEU A 70 -18.73 7.87 -16.23
N ASP A 71 -18.76 6.77 -15.46
CA ASP A 71 -19.27 6.75 -14.10
C ASP A 71 -18.28 7.37 -13.07
N GLY A 72 -17.10 7.84 -13.50
CA GLY A 72 -16.07 8.44 -12.65
C GLY A 72 -15.34 7.43 -11.76
N LYS A 73 -15.47 6.12 -12.00
CA LYS A 73 -14.77 5.08 -11.24
C LYS A 73 -13.34 4.86 -11.72
N ILE A 74 -13.08 5.12 -12.99
CA ILE A 74 -11.73 5.15 -13.57
C ILE A 74 -11.49 6.57 -14.03
N HIS A 75 -10.44 7.21 -13.48
CA HIS A 75 -10.07 8.57 -13.87
C HIS A 75 -9.18 8.59 -15.11
N GLN A 76 -8.28 7.63 -15.21
CA GLN A 76 -7.34 7.53 -16.34
C GLN A 76 -6.98 6.05 -16.58
N TRP A 77 -6.65 5.72 -17.82
CA TRP A 77 -6.02 4.44 -18.16
C TRP A 77 -5.04 4.62 -19.31
N TYR A 78 -4.03 3.76 -19.32
CA TYR A 78 -2.95 3.80 -20.31
C TYR A 78 -2.55 2.40 -20.71
N SER A 79 -2.34 2.16 -22.00
CA SER A 79 -1.66 0.95 -22.45
C SER A 79 -0.22 0.97 -21.97
N ARG A 80 0.25 -0.16 -21.50
CA ARG A 80 1.66 -0.30 -21.10
C ARG A 80 2.54 -0.30 -22.36
N GLY A 81 3.66 0.40 -22.28
CA GLY A 81 4.61 0.49 -23.39
C GLY A 81 5.29 -0.84 -23.75
N ASP A 82 5.24 -1.83 -22.83
CA ASP A 82 5.74 -3.19 -23.06
C ASP A 82 4.70 -4.13 -23.72
N GLY A 83 3.49 -3.62 -24.00
CA GLY A 83 2.39 -4.37 -24.61
C GLY A 83 1.76 -5.44 -23.71
N LYS A 84 2.12 -5.52 -22.43
CA LYS A 84 1.70 -6.61 -21.54
C LYS A 84 0.42 -6.32 -20.76
N GLY A 85 -0.22 -5.19 -20.98
CA GLY A 85 -1.44 -4.84 -20.25
C GLY A 85 -1.73 -3.35 -20.21
N VAL A 86 -2.45 -2.95 -19.16
CA VAL A 86 -2.99 -1.61 -18.98
C VAL A 86 -2.70 -1.12 -17.57
N VAL A 87 -2.55 0.19 -17.39
CA VAL A 87 -2.48 0.84 -16.10
C VAL A 87 -3.75 1.70 -15.94
N PHE A 88 -4.40 1.58 -14.79
CA PHE A 88 -5.58 2.36 -14.44
C PHE A 88 -5.31 3.24 -13.23
N LEU A 89 -5.94 4.41 -13.18
CA LEU A 89 -6.09 5.22 -11.99
C LEU A 89 -7.57 5.15 -11.57
N VAL A 90 -7.82 4.48 -10.45
CA VAL A 90 -9.17 4.14 -9.98
C VAL A 90 -9.54 4.99 -8.78
N GLU A 91 -10.75 5.59 -8.77
CA GLU A 91 -11.30 6.28 -7.62
C GLU A 91 -11.64 5.28 -6.51
N ALA A 92 -10.72 5.14 -5.57
CA ALA A 92 -10.87 4.26 -4.42
C ALA A 92 -10.00 4.74 -3.26
N LYS A 93 -10.47 4.55 -2.05
CA LYS A 93 -9.75 4.93 -0.82
C LYS A 93 -8.94 3.78 -0.25
N THR A 94 -9.22 2.57 -0.70
CA THR A 94 -8.56 1.34 -0.26
C THR A 94 -8.28 0.41 -1.45
N GLU A 95 -7.34 -0.49 -1.26
CA GLU A 95 -7.05 -1.55 -2.23
C GLU A 95 -8.29 -2.43 -2.49
N ASP A 96 -9.05 -2.76 -1.44
CA ASP A 96 -10.24 -3.61 -1.56
C ASP A 96 -11.35 -2.95 -2.38
N GLU A 97 -11.55 -1.63 -2.23
CA GLU A 97 -12.49 -0.88 -3.07
C GLU A 97 -12.07 -0.92 -4.54
N ALA A 98 -10.78 -0.70 -4.82
CA ALA A 98 -10.27 -0.77 -6.18
C ALA A 98 -10.40 -2.18 -6.76
N ARG A 99 -10.09 -3.20 -5.98
CA ARG A 99 -10.25 -4.62 -6.36
C ARG A 99 -11.70 -4.92 -6.73
N ALA A 100 -12.66 -4.51 -5.91
CA ALA A 100 -14.08 -4.72 -6.18
C ALA A 100 -14.52 -4.07 -7.51
N ILE A 101 -13.98 -2.90 -7.86
CA ILE A 101 -14.24 -2.24 -9.14
C ILE A 101 -13.63 -3.05 -10.29
N MET A 102 -12.35 -3.43 -10.18
CA MET A 102 -11.64 -4.14 -11.25
C MET A 102 -12.20 -5.54 -11.51
N GLU A 103 -12.68 -6.24 -10.48
CA GLU A 103 -13.31 -7.55 -10.60
C GLU A 103 -14.65 -7.53 -11.37
N THR A 104 -15.23 -6.35 -11.60
CA THR A 104 -16.40 -6.21 -12.47
C THR A 104 -16.07 -6.30 -13.96
N LEU A 105 -14.80 -6.11 -14.32
CA LEU A 105 -14.33 -6.11 -15.70
C LEU A 105 -14.28 -7.53 -16.28
N PRO A 106 -14.65 -7.70 -17.58
CA PRO A 106 -14.68 -9.01 -18.24
C PRO A 106 -13.35 -9.79 -18.18
N LEU A 107 -12.22 -9.16 -18.45
CA LEU A 107 -10.91 -9.83 -18.40
C LEU A 107 -10.56 -10.35 -17.00
N ALA A 108 -11.00 -9.64 -15.96
CA ALA A 108 -10.83 -10.07 -14.58
C ALA A 108 -11.75 -11.26 -14.25
N LYS A 109 -13.01 -11.23 -14.70
CA LYS A 109 -13.98 -12.33 -14.51
C LYS A 109 -13.52 -13.62 -15.16
N GLU A 110 -12.93 -13.53 -16.35
CA GLU A 110 -12.35 -14.67 -17.07
C GLU A 110 -10.98 -15.08 -16.52
N GLN A 111 -10.50 -14.39 -15.47
CA GLN A 111 -9.22 -14.67 -14.80
C GLN A 111 -8.00 -14.64 -15.74
N LEU A 112 -8.05 -13.81 -16.78
CA LEU A 112 -6.98 -13.69 -17.78
C LEU A 112 -5.88 -12.72 -17.37
N MET A 113 -6.10 -11.93 -16.31
CA MET A 113 -5.20 -10.86 -15.89
C MET A 113 -4.77 -11.01 -14.44
N ASP A 114 -3.54 -10.61 -14.17
CA ASP A 114 -3.03 -10.32 -12.82
C ASP A 114 -3.13 -8.83 -12.54
N HIS A 115 -3.41 -8.47 -11.30
CA HIS A 115 -3.55 -7.09 -10.87
C HIS A 115 -2.61 -6.79 -9.69
N GLN A 116 -1.87 -5.70 -9.81
CA GLN A 116 -1.15 -5.08 -8.69
C GLN A 116 -1.87 -3.78 -8.32
N TYR A 117 -2.12 -3.57 -7.04
CA TYR A 117 -2.80 -2.40 -6.51
C TYR A 117 -1.83 -1.55 -5.69
N ILE A 118 -1.75 -0.27 -6.00
CA ILE A 118 -0.86 0.68 -5.30
C ILE A 118 -1.71 1.86 -4.86
N PRO A 119 -2.08 1.96 -3.57
CA PRO A 119 -2.77 3.13 -3.05
C PRO A 119 -1.91 4.38 -3.24
N VAL A 120 -2.51 5.43 -3.78
CA VAL A 120 -1.85 6.71 -4.03
C VAL A 120 -2.66 7.86 -3.43
N GLY A 121 -2.00 8.95 -3.14
CA GLY A 121 -2.61 10.16 -2.63
C GLY A 121 -1.89 11.39 -3.15
N PRO A 122 -2.34 12.58 -2.75
CA PRO A 122 -1.67 13.82 -3.15
C PRO A 122 -0.20 13.77 -2.80
N LEU A 123 0.64 14.27 -3.70
CA LEU A 123 2.05 14.46 -3.39
C LEU A 123 2.16 15.25 -2.08
N MET A 124 2.96 14.74 -1.14
CA MET A 124 3.18 15.39 0.15
C MET A 124 3.50 16.86 -0.05
N PRO A 125 2.98 17.73 0.85
CA PRO A 125 2.93 19.15 0.57
C PRO A 125 4.31 19.68 0.20
N LEU A 126 4.40 20.26 -0.98
CA LEU A 126 5.61 20.94 -1.48
C LEU A 126 6.18 21.93 -0.45
N ARG A 127 5.31 22.43 0.44
CA ARG A 127 5.70 23.27 1.58
C ARG A 127 6.79 22.63 2.45
N ALA A 128 6.82 21.30 2.59
CA ALA A 128 7.88 20.59 3.31
C ALA A 128 9.22 20.59 2.55
N LEU A 129 9.17 20.77 1.23
CA LEU A 129 10.34 20.79 0.36
C LEU A 129 10.91 22.20 0.15
N ILE A 130 10.07 23.24 0.25
CA ILE A 130 10.49 24.63 0.06
C ILE A 130 10.88 25.35 1.36
N GLY A 131 10.80 24.64 2.50
CA GLY A 131 11.17 25.21 3.81
C GLY A 131 10.16 26.23 4.34
N PRO A 132 10.37 26.73 5.57
CA PRO A 132 9.56 27.80 6.11
C PRO A 132 9.79 29.08 5.29
N PRO A 133 8.78 29.96 5.19
CA PRO A 133 8.95 31.25 4.51
C PRO A 133 10.10 32.02 5.16
N THR A 134 11.07 32.43 4.37
CA THR A 134 12.13 33.34 4.82
C THR A 134 11.47 34.62 5.29
N GLN A 135 11.57 34.92 6.58
CA GLN A 135 11.17 36.22 7.10
C GLN A 135 12.21 37.23 6.60
N ASN A 136 11.85 37.99 5.57
CA ASN A 136 12.61 39.17 5.17
C ASN A 136 12.36 40.23 6.25
N ASN A 137 13.39 40.52 7.05
CA ASN A 137 13.45 41.69 7.90
C ASN A 137 13.67 42.92 7.04
#